data_31c359a3977bb90a544a24bc9f756734
#
_entry.id   31c359a3977bb90a544a24bc9f756734
#
_cell.length_a   1.000
_cell.length_b   1.000
_cell.length_c   1.000
_cell.angle_alpha   90.00
_cell.angle_beta   90.00
_cell.angle_gamma   90.00
#
_symmetry.space_group_name_H-M   'P 1'
#
loop_
_entity.id
_entity.type
_entity.pdbx_description
1 polymer ?
#
loop_
_entity_poly.entity_id
_entity_poly.type
_entity_poly.pdbx_seq_one_letter_code
_entity_poly.pdbx_strand_id
1 'polypeptide(L)'
;MPDLVRYRVLVSGRVQGVFFRDTCRRVARENGVSGWVRNLPDGRVEAVFEGPAENVARLVDWSRHGPRLALVDDIGIHQEPPEGLPDFQVR
;
A
#
# COMPACT_ATOMS: atom_id res chain seq x y z
N MET A 1 2.26 -3.97 -23.91
CA MET A 1 2.05 -3.07 -22.76
C MET A 1 1.79 -3.90 -21.51
N PRO A 2 2.43 -3.59 -20.39
CA PRO A 2 2.10 -4.31 -19.15
C PRO A 2 0.67 -3.97 -18.73
N ASP A 3 -0.04 -4.97 -18.23
CA ASP A 3 -1.36 -4.75 -17.68
C ASP A 3 -1.27 -3.92 -16.41
N LEU A 4 -2.09 -2.89 -16.32
CA LEU A 4 -2.21 -2.10 -15.11
C LEU A 4 -3.24 -2.73 -14.18
N VAL A 5 -2.89 -2.85 -12.92
CA VAL A 5 -3.78 -3.38 -11.87
C VAL A 5 -3.88 -2.38 -10.74
N ARG A 6 -4.92 -2.54 -9.94
CA ARG A 6 -5.13 -1.79 -8.70
C ARG A 6 -5.54 -2.75 -7.60
N TYR A 7 -4.87 -2.66 -6.47
CA TYR A 7 -5.23 -3.41 -5.27
C TYR A 7 -5.39 -2.48 -4.09
N ARG A 8 -6.44 -2.73 -3.32
CA ARG A 8 -6.64 -2.10 -2.02
C ARG A 8 -6.21 -3.08 -0.94
N VAL A 9 -5.41 -2.62 0.02
CA VAL A 9 -5.00 -3.42 1.17
C VAL A 9 -5.46 -2.75 2.45
N LEU A 10 -5.88 -3.57 3.40
CA LEU A 10 -6.25 -3.16 4.75
C LEU A 10 -5.37 -3.92 5.72
N VAL A 11 -4.54 -3.21 6.45
CA VAL A 11 -3.51 -3.79 7.31
C VAL A 11 -3.88 -3.57 8.76
N SER A 12 -3.87 -4.63 9.56
CA SER A 12 -4.20 -4.59 10.99
C SER A 12 -2.98 -4.97 11.83
N GLY A 13 -2.95 -4.52 13.07
CA GLY A 13 -1.87 -4.78 14.02
C GLY A 13 -1.27 -3.48 14.51
N ARG A 14 0.01 -3.50 14.88
CA ARG A 14 0.75 -2.29 15.24
C ARG A 14 1.26 -1.65 13.95
N VAL A 15 0.41 -0.84 13.33
CA VAL A 15 0.68 -0.27 12.01
C VAL A 15 0.57 1.26 11.97
N GLN A 16 0.05 1.89 13.03
CA GLN A 16 0.04 3.34 13.17
C GLN A 16 1.13 3.77 14.17
N GLY A 17 1.73 4.95 13.94
CA GLY A 17 2.81 5.45 14.79
C GLY A 17 4.14 4.74 14.61
N VAL A 18 4.31 4.01 13.52
CA VAL A 18 5.51 3.19 13.22
C VAL A 18 6.12 3.54 11.86
N PHE A 19 5.80 4.73 11.34
CA PHE A 19 6.27 5.23 10.04
C PHE A 19 5.76 4.41 8.84
N PHE A 20 4.61 3.74 8.98
CA PHE A 20 4.06 2.90 7.92
C PHE A 20 3.77 3.72 6.65
N ARG A 21 3.07 4.85 6.80
CA ARG A 21 2.65 5.67 5.65
C ARG A 21 3.84 6.27 4.89
N ASP A 22 4.81 6.79 5.62
CA ASP A 22 5.99 7.43 5.03
C ASP A 22 6.85 6.42 4.28
N THR A 23 7.09 5.26 4.89
CA THR A 23 7.86 4.19 4.28
C THR A 23 7.11 3.60 3.07
N CYS A 24 5.79 3.44 3.19
CA CYS A 24 4.94 2.97 2.10
C CYS A 24 5.07 3.87 0.87
N ARG A 25 5.01 5.20 1.06
CA ARG A 25 5.17 6.16 -0.04
C ARG A 25 6.53 6.01 -0.70
N ARG A 26 7.59 5.90 0.06
CA ARG A 26 8.95 5.73 -0.45
C ARG A 26 9.07 4.46 -1.28
N VAL A 27 8.62 3.34 -0.73
CA VAL A 27 8.69 2.03 -1.42
C VAL A 27 7.84 2.05 -2.69
N ALA A 28 6.64 2.66 -2.64
CA ALA A 28 5.78 2.77 -3.82
C ALA A 28 6.46 3.57 -4.93
N ARG A 29 7.04 4.72 -4.60
CA ARG A 29 7.74 5.56 -5.58
C ARG A 29 8.97 4.87 -6.16
N GLU A 30 9.73 4.17 -5.35
CA GLU A 30 10.89 3.40 -5.80
C GLU A 30 10.49 2.29 -6.78
N ASN A 31 9.27 1.78 -6.68
CA ASN A 31 8.77 0.72 -7.53
C ASN A 31 7.83 1.20 -8.65
N GLY A 32 7.72 2.51 -8.85
CA GLY A 32 6.86 3.06 -9.90
C GLY A 32 5.38 2.78 -9.70
N VAL A 33 4.93 2.71 -8.44
CA VAL A 33 3.54 2.44 -8.08
C VAL A 33 2.85 3.72 -7.66
N SER A 34 1.67 3.98 -8.20
CA SER A 34 0.80 5.10 -7.83
C SER A 34 -0.24 4.65 -6.82
N GLY A 35 -0.90 5.61 -6.19
CA GLY A 35 -1.95 5.31 -5.22
C GLY A 35 -1.90 6.23 -4.01
N TRP A 36 -2.28 5.68 -2.86
CA TRP A 36 -2.26 6.44 -1.61
C TRP A 36 -2.30 5.50 -0.41
N VAL A 37 -1.97 6.04 0.76
CA VAL A 37 -2.02 5.34 2.03
C VAL A 37 -2.54 6.28 3.10
N ARG A 38 -3.38 5.75 4.00
CA ARG A 38 -3.93 6.52 5.11
C ARG A 38 -4.15 5.67 6.35
N ASN A 39 -4.15 6.31 7.51
CA ASN A 39 -4.60 5.68 8.76
C ASN A 39 -6.12 5.70 8.81
N LEU A 40 -6.72 4.63 9.32
CA LEU A 40 -8.15 4.58 9.60
C LEU A 40 -8.40 4.86 11.09
N PRO A 41 -9.60 5.35 11.45
CA PRO A 41 -9.92 5.64 12.86
C PRO A 41 -9.88 4.41 13.78
N ASP A 42 -10.04 3.21 13.22
CA ASP A 42 -10.05 1.96 14.00
C ASP A 42 -8.65 1.37 14.23
N GLY A 43 -7.59 2.08 13.83
CA GLY A 43 -6.20 1.66 14.03
C GLY A 43 -5.58 0.95 12.86
N ARG A 44 -6.36 0.61 11.82
CA ARG A 44 -5.82 -0.02 10.62
C ARG A 44 -5.18 1.01 9.70
N VAL A 45 -4.39 0.53 8.75
CA VAL A 45 -3.88 1.31 7.62
C VAL A 45 -4.53 0.81 6.35
N GLU A 46 -5.00 1.73 5.53
CA GLU A 46 -5.55 1.43 4.22
C GLU A 46 -4.62 2.00 3.15
N ALA A 47 -4.30 1.20 2.14
CA ALA A 47 -3.51 1.64 1.00
C ALA A 47 -4.13 1.15 -0.30
N VAL A 48 -3.90 1.92 -1.36
CA VAL A 48 -4.27 1.58 -2.73
C VAL A 48 -3.02 1.64 -3.57
N PHE A 49 -2.75 0.58 -4.32
CA PHE A 49 -1.59 0.47 -5.19
C PHE A 49 -2.04 0.25 -6.63
N GLU A 50 -1.58 1.12 -7.53
CA GLU A 50 -1.85 1.02 -8.97
C GLU A 50 -0.55 1.02 -9.76
N GLY A 51 -0.50 0.22 -10.82
CA GLY A 51 0.64 0.20 -11.73
C GLY A 51 0.77 -1.15 -12.42
N PRO A 52 1.92 -1.41 -13.03
CA PRO A 52 2.20 -2.73 -13.60
C PRO A 52 2.05 -3.82 -12.54
N ALA A 53 1.47 -4.95 -12.94
CA ALA A 53 1.11 -6.02 -12.01
C ALA A 53 2.27 -6.46 -11.13
N GLU A 54 3.47 -6.62 -11.71
CA GLU A 54 4.66 -7.04 -10.96
C GLU A 54 5.07 -6.04 -9.89
N ASN A 55 4.96 -4.74 -10.21
CA ASN A 55 5.35 -3.67 -9.29
C ASN A 55 4.35 -3.57 -8.14
N VAL A 56 3.05 -3.66 -8.46
CA VAL A 56 2.00 -3.66 -7.44
C VAL A 56 2.13 -4.87 -6.52
N ALA A 57 2.47 -6.03 -7.06
CA ALA A 57 2.69 -7.24 -6.26
C ALA A 57 3.79 -7.03 -5.21
N ARG A 58 4.85 -6.29 -5.54
CA ARG A 58 5.91 -5.96 -4.58
C ARG A 58 5.39 -5.12 -3.43
N LEU A 59 4.50 -4.18 -3.71
CA LEU A 59 3.91 -3.33 -2.67
C LEU A 59 2.92 -4.11 -1.79
N VAL A 60 2.13 -4.99 -2.37
CA VAL A 60 1.24 -5.87 -1.61
C VAL A 60 2.08 -6.77 -0.69
N ASP A 61 3.14 -7.35 -1.21
CA ASP A 61 4.05 -8.20 -0.45
C ASP A 61 4.73 -7.43 0.69
N TRP A 62 5.22 -6.22 0.39
CA TRP A 62 5.82 -5.35 1.40
C TRP A 62 4.82 -5.06 2.53
N SER A 63 3.55 -4.84 2.18
CA SER A 63 2.51 -4.51 3.15
C SER A 63 2.24 -5.64 4.15
N ARG A 64 2.58 -6.89 3.82
CA ARG A 64 2.44 -8.02 4.74
C ARG A 64 3.36 -7.91 5.95
N HIS A 65 4.43 -7.13 5.83
CA HIS A 65 5.42 -6.93 6.90
C HIS A 65 5.46 -5.49 7.37
N GLY A 66 5.33 -4.54 6.44
CA GLY A 66 5.44 -3.12 6.72
C GLY A 66 6.86 -2.71 7.06
N PRO A 67 7.04 -1.49 7.61
CA PRO A 67 8.35 -1.03 8.03
C PRO A 67 8.84 -1.78 9.27
N ARG A 68 10.11 -1.57 9.62
CA ARG A 68 10.81 -2.31 10.67
C ARG A 68 10.07 -2.33 12.01
N LEU A 69 9.42 -1.21 12.39
CA LEU A 69 8.74 -1.10 13.69
C LEU A 69 7.31 -1.61 13.68
N ALA A 70 6.78 -1.99 12.51
CA ALA A 70 5.42 -2.47 12.40
C ALA A 70 5.32 -3.94 12.79
N LEU A 71 4.16 -4.31 13.31
CA LEU A 71 3.76 -5.70 13.52
C LEU A 71 2.42 -5.89 12.83
N VAL A 72 2.43 -6.56 11.68
CA VAL A 72 1.23 -6.83 10.91
C VAL A 72 0.60 -8.13 11.39
N ASP A 73 -0.61 -8.04 11.91
CA ASP A 73 -1.37 -9.20 12.39
C ASP A 73 -2.21 -9.81 11.27
N ASP A 74 -2.76 -8.98 10.39
CA ASP A 74 -3.65 -9.42 9.33
C ASP A 74 -3.61 -8.44 8.17
N ILE A 75 -3.93 -8.93 6.97
CA ILE A 75 -4.01 -8.11 5.78
C ILE A 75 -5.18 -8.57 4.91
N GLY A 76 -6.05 -7.63 4.55
CA GLY A 76 -7.09 -7.85 3.54
C GLY A 76 -6.63 -7.28 2.21
N ILE A 77 -6.85 -8.02 1.13
CA ILE A 77 -6.40 -7.65 -0.22
C ILE A 77 -7.59 -7.74 -1.16
N HIS A 78 -7.89 -6.64 -1.87
CA HIS A 78 -9.02 -6.57 -2.80
C HIS A 78 -8.58 -5.95 -4.12
N GLN A 79 -8.88 -6.61 -5.22
CA GLN A 79 -8.62 -6.04 -6.55
C GLN A 79 -9.74 -5.10 -6.94
N GLU A 80 -9.37 -3.97 -7.54
CA GLU A 80 -10.30 -2.94 -8.01
C GLU A 80 -9.92 -2.50 -9.42
N PRO A 81 -10.83 -1.85 -10.17
CA PRO A 81 -10.46 -1.26 -11.46
C PRO A 81 -9.47 -0.10 -11.26
N PRO A 82 -8.44 0.03 -12.11
CA PRO A 82 -7.51 1.16 -12.05
C PRO A 82 -8.21 2.48 -12.35
N GLU A 83 -7.76 3.56 -11.69
CA GLU A 83 -8.28 4.92 -11.88
C GLU A 83 -7.32 5.83 -12.63
N GLY A 84 -6.06 5.44 -12.79
CA GLY A 84 -5.06 6.25 -13.46
C GLY A 84 -4.46 7.33 -12.58
N LEU A 85 -4.19 7.01 -11.31
CA LEU A 85 -3.60 7.97 -10.38
C LEU A 85 -2.17 8.34 -10.82
N PRO A 86 -1.79 9.64 -10.72
CA PRO A 86 -0.50 10.09 -11.26
C PRO A 86 0.70 9.85 -10.35
N ASP A 87 0.50 9.69 -9.05
CA ASP A 87 1.58 9.63 -8.06
C ASP A 87 1.13 8.84 -6.84
N PHE A 88 2.02 8.65 -5.88
CA PHE A 88 1.69 8.03 -4.60
C PHE A 88 1.67 9.08 -3.48
N GLN A 89 0.57 9.14 -2.75
CA GLN A 89 0.34 10.17 -1.74
C GLN A 89 0.03 9.57 -0.38
N VAL A 90 0.44 10.27 0.67
CA VAL A 90 -0.03 10.04 2.04
C VAL A 90 -1.26 10.90 2.29
N ARG A 91 -2.32 10.30 2.73
CA ARG A 91 -3.59 10.98 3.05
C ARG A 91 -3.88 10.98 4.55
#